data_dcd10a3bd0d7fb130787913d75096d03
#
_entry.id   dcd10a3bd0d7fb130787913d75096d03
#
_cell.length_a   1.000
_cell.length_b   1.000
_cell.length_c   1.000
_cell.angle_alpha   90.00
_cell.angle_beta   90.00
_cell.angle_gamma   90.00
#
_symmetry.space_group_name_H-M   'P 1'
#
loop_
_entity.id
_entity.type
_entity.pdbx_description
1 polymer ?
#
loop_
_entity_poly.entity_id
_entity_poly.type
_entity_poly.pdbx_seq_one_letter_code
_entity_poly.pdbx_strand_id
1 'polypeptide(L)' 'MTESEFFKMYPDNKYTLKFGRSRDRGHQDSITETIVEVLDKKTKEVVATVKRTEVNEPRREAVIFWEE' A
#
# COMPACT_ATOMS: atom_id res chain seq x y z
N MET A 1 8.67 2.40 -3.71
CA MET A 1 9.17 2.95 -2.44
C MET A 1 8.84 2.03 -1.28
N THR A 2 9.63 2.09 -0.24
CA THR A 2 9.39 1.31 0.96
C THR A 2 8.21 1.89 1.74
N GLU A 3 7.71 1.11 2.71
CA GLU A 3 6.62 1.59 3.56
C GLU A 3 7.02 2.84 4.35
N SER A 4 8.24 2.87 4.84
CA SER A 4 8.78 4.03 5.54
C SER A 4 8.79 5.28 4.66
N GLU A 5 9.23 5.15 3.42
CA GLU A 5 9.24 6.27 2.46
C GLU A 5 7.82 6.72 2.12
N PHE A 6 6.91 5.77 1.96
CA PHE A 6 5.51 6.08 1.69
C PHE A 6 4.89 6.92 2.80
N PHE A 7 5.09 6.52 4.06
CA PHE A 7 4.52 7.25 5.19
C PHE A 7 5.21 8.58 5.48
N LYS A 8 6.43 8.77 4.98
CA LYS A 8 7.04 10.10 5.00
C LYS A 8 6.38 11.04 4.01
N MET A 9 6.00 10.52 2.84
CA MET A 9 5.31 11.30 1.82
C MET A 9 3.87 11.58 2.20
N TYR A 10 3.21 10.59 2.79
CA TYR A 10 1.78 10.68 3.15
C TYR A 10 1.61 10.31 4.63
N PRO A 11 1.96 11.23 5.56
CA PRO A 11 1.82 10.94 6.99
C PRO A 11 0.34 10.76 7.38
N ASP A 12 0.10 9.84 8.31
CA ASP A 12 -1.25 9.46 8.71
C ASP A 12 -2.02 10.54 9.43
N ASN A 13 -1.34 11.57 9.94
CA ASN A 13 -2.01 12.71 10.56
C ASN A 13 -2.60 13.68 9.53
N LYS A 14 -2.20 13.58 8.26
CA LYS A 14 -2.68 14.45 7.18
C LYS A 14 -3.48 13.72 6.13
N TYR A 15 -3.30 12.41 6.02
CA TYR A 15 -3.91 11.60 4.97
C TYR A 15 -4.58 10.38 5.54
N THR A 16 -5.62 9.93 4.87
CA THR A 16 -6.33 8.70 5.19
C THR A 16 -6.14 7.72 4.03
N LEU A 17 -5.96 6.46 4.34
CA LEU A 17 -5.83 5.42 3.33
C LEU A 17 -7.13 4.65 3.20
N LYS A 18 -7.58 4.48 1.96
CA LYS A 18 -8.75 3.66 1.67
C LYS A 18 -8.28 2.46 0.86
N PHE A 19 -8.34 1.28 1.49
CA PHE A 19 -7.91 0.05 0.85
C PHE A 19 -9.01 -0.47 -0.06
N GLY A 20 -8.65 -0.68 -1.32
CA GLY A 20 -9.56 -1.22 -2.31
C GLY A 20 -9.40 -2.72 -2.48
N ARG A 21 -9.54 -3.20 -3.71
CA ARG A 21 -9.45 -4.63 -3.99
C ARG A 21 -8.03 -5.14 -3.85
N SER A 22 -7.91 -6.33 -3.31
CA SER A 22 -6.65 -7.06 -3.25
C SER A 22 -6.63 -8.16 -4.28
N ARG A 23 -5.46 -8.43 -4.83
CA ARG A 23 -5.24 -9.52 -5.78
C ARG A 23 -4.05 -10.33 -5.33
N ASP A 24 -4.25 -11.64 -5.22
CA ASP A 24 -3.17 -12.56 -4.88
C ASP A 24 -2.47 -13.01 -6.15
N ARG A 25 -1.16 -12.91 -6.16
CA ARG A 25 -0.33 -13.32 -7.29
C ARG A 25 0.86 -14.13 -6.79
N GLY A 26 1.53 -14.75 -7.74
CA GLY A 26 2.71 -15.53 -7.44
C GLY A 26 2.40 -16.98 -7.09
N HIS A 27 3.45 -17.71 -6.79
CA HIS A 27 3.34 -19.13 -6.46
C HIS A 27 2.82 -19.29 -5.03
N GLN A 28 1.74 -20.04 -4.86
CA GLN A 28 1.08 -20.27 -3.56
C GLN A 28 0.59 -18.96 -2.90
N ASP A 29 0.13 -18.02 -3.70
CA ASP A 29 -0.40 -16.74 -3.22
C ASP A 29 0.58 -15.99 -2.32
N SER A 30 1.86 -16.05 -2.67
CA SER A 30 2.91 -15.39 -1.90
C SER A 30 2.97 -13.88 -2.11
N ILE A 31 2.30 -13.37 -3.13
CA ILE A 31 2.29 -11.94 -3.45
C ILE A 31 0.86 -11.44 -3.42
N THR A 32 0.61 -10.39 -2.63
CA THR A 32 -0.69 -9.74 -2.56
C THR A 32 -0.55 -8.29 -3.02
N GLU A 33 -1.31 -7.92 -4.05
CA GLU A 33 -1.35 -6.54 -4.53
C GLU A 33 -2.67 -5.91 -4.13
N THR A 34 -2.62 -4.73 -3.54
CA THR A 34 -3.81 -4.00 -3.11
C THR A 34 -3.75 -2.59 -3.67
N ILE A 35 -4.84 -2.14 -4.26
CA ILE A 35 -4.97 -0.75 -4.69
C ILE A 35 -5.41 0.07 -3.49
N VAL A 36 -4.68 1.14 -3.20
CA VAL A 36 -4.95 2.00 -2.06
C VAL A 36 -5.11 3.43 -2.54
N GLU A 37 -6.20 4.06 -2.13
CA GLU A 37 -6.43 5.46 -2.41
C GLU A 37 -5.98 6.29 -1.21
N VAL A 38 -5.16 7.31 -1.49
CA VAL A 38 -4.71 8.26 -0.47
C VAL A 38 -5.63 9.46 -0.51
N LEU A 39 -6.29 9.74 0.58
CA LEU A 39 -7.25 10.83 0.68
C LEU A 39 -6.75 11.92 1.61
N ASP A 40 -7.03 13.17 1.25
CA ASP A 40 -6.79 14.29 2.16
C ASP A 40 -7.73 14.17 3.35
N LYS A 41 -7.18 14.24 4.56
CA LYS A 41 -7.97 14.05 5.77
C LYS A 41 -9.00 15.15 5.99
N LYS A 42 -8.73 16.35 5.49
CA LYS A 42 -9.64 17.50 5.63
C LYS A 42 -10.74 17.49 4.59
N THR A 43 -10.37 17.33 3.32
CA THR A 43 -11.32 17.41 2.20
C THR A 43 -11.90 16.05 1.84
N LYS A 44 -11.22 14.98 2.21
CA LYS A 44 -11.55 13.60 1.87
C LYS A 44 -11.52 13.30 0.38
N GLU A 45 -10.78 14.13 -0.35
CA GLU A 45 -10.56 13.93 -1.77
C GLU A 45 -9.38 12.99 -2.00
N VAL A 46 -9.46 12.19 -3.05
CA VAL A 46 -8.36 11.31 -3.44
C VAL A 46 -7.25 12.16 -4.04
N VAL A 47 -6.09 12.17 -3.39
CA VAL A 47 -4.93 12.92 -3.88
C VAL A 47 -3.94 12.04 -4.62
N ALA A 48 -4.00 10.73 -4.39
CA ALA A 48 -3.14 9.77 -5.10
C ALA A 48 -3.75 8.39 -5.05
N THR A 49 -3.41 7.56 -6.04
CA THR A 49 -3.76 6.15 -6.05
C THR A 49 -2.46 5.37 -6.15
N VAL A 50 -2.25 4.47 -5.21
CA VAL A 50 -1.00 3.71 -5.12
C VAL A 50 -1.29 2.22 -5.07
N LYS A 51 -0.31 1.42 -5.44
CA LYS A 51 -0.39 -0.03 -5.35
C LYS A 51 0.50 -0.49 -4.21
N ARG A 52 -0.06 -1.21 -3.27
CA ARG A 52 0.67 -1.82 -2.16
C ARG A 52 0.90 -3.29 -2.51
N THR A 53 2.16 -3.67 -2.59
CA THR A 53 2.56 -5.05 -2.89
C THR A 53 3.17 -5.65 -1.64
N GLU A 54 2.61 -6.75 -1.18
CA GLU A 54 3.12 -7.51 -0.05
C GLU A 54 3.66 -8.83 -0.54
N VAL A 55 4.94 -9.09 -0.28
CA VAL A 55 5.59 -10.34 -0.66
C VAL A 55 5.84 -11.15 0.60
N ASN A 56 5.21 -12.31 0.68
CA ASN A 56 5.34 -13.23 1.80
C ASN A 56 6.13 -14.46 1.37
N GLU A 57 7.33 -14.62 1.89
CA GLU A 57 8.16 -15.78 1.60
C GLU A 57 8.25 -16.66 2.86
N PRO A 58 8.24 -18.00 2.71
CA PRO A 58 8.21 -18.90 3.87
C PRO A 58 9.37 -18.75 4.84
N ARG A 59 10.51 -18.24 4.39
CA ARG A 59 11.72 -18.16 5.20
C ARG A 59 12.21 -16.73 5.44
N ARG A 60 11.39 -15.74 5.09
CA ARG A 60 11.77 -14.34 5.22
C ARG A 60 10.61 -13.52 5.76
N GLU A 61 10.94 -12.37 6.32
CA GLU A 61 9.92 -11.43 6.74
C GLU A 61 9.18 -10.88 5.51
N ALA A 62 7.92 -10.54 5.68
CA ALA A 62 7.14 -9.93 4.62
C ALA A 62 7.77 -8.61 4.19
N VAL A 63 7.84 -8.40 2.89
CA VAL A 63 8.37 -7.17 2.32
C VAL A 63 7.20 -6.42 1.68
N ILE A 64 7.08 -5.14 1.99
CA ILE A 64 5.98 -4.31 1.49
C ILE A 64 6.55 -3.19 0.64
N PHE A 65 6.00 -3.05 -0.57
CA PHE A 65 6.36 -1.96 -1.49
C PHE A 65 5.13 -1.14 -1.83
N TRP A 66 5.35 0.15 -2.02
CA TRP A 66 4.31 1.08 -2.45
C TRP A 66 4.72 1.72 -3.77
N GLU A 67 3.82 1.72 -4.75
CA GLU A 67 4.08 2.28 -6.09
C GLU A 67 2.92 3.17 -6.52
N GLU A 68 3.25 4.30 -7.11
CA GLU A 68 2.24 5.18 -7.70
C GLU A 68 1.89 4.77 -9.13
#